data_8c1ad6efb5d3d4068709e488c25a02c0
#
_entry.id   8c1ad6efb5d3d4068709e488c25a02c0
#
_cell.length_a   1.000
_cell.length_b   1.000
_cell.length_c   1.000
_cell.angle_alpha   90.00
_cell.angle_beta   90.00
_cell.angle_gamma   90.00
#
_symmetry.space_group_name_H-M   'P 1'
#
loop_
_entity.id
_entity.type
_entity.pdbx_description
1 polymer ?
#
loop_
_entity_poly.entity_id
_entity_poly.type
_entity_poly.pdbx_seq_one_letter_code
_entity_poly.pdbx_strand_id
1 'polypeptide(L)'
;MTYQELQAAYDKLLQENERLKRVADDAREKLEAAMDGTGLCIWQNHVPTGKLIIFNRRWGAMLGYQPKELSAHFDVWREHLHPEDRERVLQAFFDHLSGKSPFYQVMHRMIAKDGKTTWVLDRGRVVERDAQGNPIRVMGTHIDITHEKEYEQQLAQLAHRDPLTGLLNRTALQRQFPQEYQAICFIDLDDFKQVNDNLGHRAGDELLIALTRRLRDCCEEGVKIGRLGGDEFVLLLPWSSDDPRTSHLARQCINAISTPFELPNGDASVGLSMGIAAIRPQDDFSTALARADQAMYRVKRSGKRGFYVSQPSGQPLLDQEQVNERGLGHQPRS
;
A
#
# COMPACT_ATOMS: atom_id res chain seq x y z
N MET A 1 57.17 50.99 -12.31
CA MET A 1 56.07 50.58 -13.20
C MET A 1 55.63 51.79 -13.98
N THR A 2 55.81 51.82 -15.26
CA THR A 2 55.39 52.93 -16.12
C THR A 2 53.88 52.92 -16.35
N TYR A 3 53.31 54.06 -16.78
CA TYR A 3 51.87 54.13 -17.06
C TYR A 3 51.43 53.08 -18.12
N GLN A 4 52.28 52.83 -19.12
CA GLN A 4 52.03 51.86 -20.17
C GLN A 4 52.03 50.40 -19.62
N GLU A 5 52.93 50.06 -18.68
CA GLU A 5 52.93 48.75 -18.02
C GLU A 5 51.67 48.54 -17.15
N LEU A 6 51.24 49.59 -16.47
CA LEU A 6 50.01 49.55 -15.66
C LEU A 6 48.75 49.36 -16.55
N GLN A 7 48.67 50.07 -17.68
CA GLN A 7 47.58 49.96 -18.62
C GLN A 7 47.54 48.53 -19.22
N ALA A 8 48.69 47.98 -19.65
CA ALA A 8 48.72 46.65 -20.21
C ALA A 8 48.34 45.58 -19.17
N ALA A 9 48.73 45.75 -17.91
CA ALA A 9 48.30 44.85 -16.82
C ALA A 9 46.80 44.96 -16.54
N TYR A 10 46.24 46.16 -16.57
CA TYR A 10 44.79 46.38 -16.41
C TYR A 10 44.00 45.71 -17.51
N ASP A 11 44.38 45.91 -18.76
CA ASP A 11 43.70 45.34 -19.94
C ASP A 11 43.73 43.81 -19.91
N LYS A 12 44.86 43.22 -19.48
CA LYS A 12 45.01 41.76 -19.25
C LYS A 12 44.08 41.25 -18.16
N LEU A 13 43.98 41.94 -17.03
CA LEU A 13 43.08 41.60 -15.95
C LEU A 13 41.62 41.70 -16.36
N LEU A 14 41.28 42.71 -17.16
CA LEU A 14 39.92 42.88 -17.68
C LEU A 14 39.52 41.73 -18.62
N GLN A 15 40.43 41.34 -19.54
CA GLN A 15 40.22 40.21 -20.44
C GLN A 15 40.03 38.89 -19.66
N GLU A 16 40.89 38.65 -18.66
CA GLU A 16 40.78 37.46 -17.82
C GLU A 16 39.48 37.44 -16.99
N ASN A 17 39.08 38.59 -16.45
CA ASN A 17 37.78 38.72 -15.75
C ASN A 17 36.58 38.40 -16.66
N GLU A 18 36.59 38.91 -17.89
CA GLU A 18 35.56 38.60 -18.88
C GLU A 18 35.55 37.12 -19.26
N ARG A 19 36.74 36.52 -19.42
CA ARG A 19 36.86 35.08 -19.67
C ARG A 19 36.28 34.25 -18.53
N LEU A 20 36.66 34.57 -17.28
CA LEU A 20 36.15 33.89 -16.09
C LEU A 20 34.65 34.03 -15.91
N LYS A 21 34.10 35.21 -16.20
CA LYS A 21 32.64 35.42 -16.20
C LYS A 21 31.93 34.51 -17.19
N ARG A 22 32.41 34.43 -18.45
CA ARG A 22 31.81 33.52 -19.45
C ARG A 22 31.86 32.06 -19.03
N VAL A 23 32.97 31.59 -18.45
CA VAL A 23 33.11 30.23 -17.93
C VAL A 23 32.14 29.97 -16.77
N ALA A 24 32.00 30.95 -15.89
CA ALA A 24 31.04 30.83 -14.77
C ALA A 24 29.60 30.81 -15.24
N ASP A 25 29.25 31.65 -16.22
CA ASP A 25 27.88 31.70 -16.78
C ASP A 25 27.53 30.40 -17.53
N ASP A 26 28.45 29.87 -18.36
CA ASP A 26 28.30 28.58 -19.06
C ASP A 26 28.12 27.42 -18.06
N ALA A 27 28.95 27.40 -17.02
CA ALA A 27 28.85 26.37 -15.97
C ALA A 27 27.51 26.47 -15.19
N ARG A 28 27.03 27.71 -14.94
CA ARG A 28 25.74 27.93 -14.29
C ARG A 28 24.59 27.47 -15.18
N GLU A 29 24.60 27.81 -16.48
CA GLU A 29 23.56 27.39 -17.43
C GLU A 29 23.47 25.86 -17.54
N LYS A 30 24.63 25.18 -17.65
CA LYS A 30 24.68 23.71 -17.67
C LYS A 30 24.13 23.09 -16.39
N LEU A 31 24.46 23.67 -15.24
CA LEU A 31 23.96 23.21 -13.95
C LEU A 31 22.43 23.40 -13.83
N GLU A 32 21.93 24.58 -14.22
CA GLU A 32 20.48 24.87 -14.22
C GLU A 32 19.73 23.92 -15.15
N ALA A 33 20.24 23.67 -16.36
CA ALA A 33 19.63 22.73 -17.30
C ALA A 33 19.62 21.28 -16.75
N ALA A 34 20.70 20.85 -16.12
CA ALA A 34 20.77 19.53 -15.49
C ALA A 34 19.79 19.38 -14.30
N MET A 35 19.66 20.43 -13.48
CA MET A 35 18.72 20.46 -12.36
C MET A 35 17.28 20.45 -12.84
N ASP A 36 16.97 21.21 -13.89
CA ASP A 36 15.61 21.30 -14.44
C ASP A 36 15.15 19.99 -15.07
N GLY A 37 16.04 19.28 -15.74
CA GLY A 37 15.75 17.98 -16.33
C GLY A 37 15.52 16.86 -15.34
N THR A 38 16.13 16.92 -14.13
CA THR A 38 16.11 15.86 -13.14
C THR A 38 15.12 16.05 -11.97
N GLY A 39 14.49 17.23 -11.87
CA GLY A 39 13.63 17.56 -10.73
C GLY A 39 14.39 17.80 -9.41
N LEU A 40 15.70 17.83 -9.44
CA LEU A 40 16.54 18.05 -8.28
C LEU A 40 16.37 19.47 -7.71
N CYS A 41 16.24 19.54 -6.37
CA CYS A 41 16.44 20.78 -5.63
C CYS A 41 17.79 20.70 -4.93
N ILE A 42 18.72 21.65 -5.19
CA ILE A 42 19.98 21.74 -4.50
C ILE A 42 19.86 22.78 -3.39
N TRP A 43 20.26 22.37 -2.20
CA TRP A 43 20.27 23.22 -1.01
C TRP A 43 21.64 23.28 -0.36
N GLN A 44 21.90 24.39 0.32
CA GLN A 44 23.06 24.58 1.17
C GLN A 44 22.59 25.15 2.51
N ASN A 45 23.05 24.56 3.59
CA ASN A 45 22.82 25.06 4.96
C ASN A 45 24.13 25.62 5.54
N HIS A 46 24.08 26.85 6.02
CA HIS A 46 25.12 27.42 6.87
C HIS A 46 24.78 27.06 8.33
N VAL A 47 25.45 26.05 8.85
CA VAL A 47 25.12 25.40 10.12
C VAL A 47 25.07 26.38 11.30
N PRO A 48 26.06 27.30 11.48
CA PRO A 48 26.06 28.23 12.62
C PRO A 48 24.88 29.18 12.68
N THR A 49 24.29 29.56 11.53
CA THR A 49 23.17 30.53 11.48
C THR A 49 21.83 29.89 11.08
N GLY A 50 21.82 28.62 10.68
CA GLY A 50 20.63 27.94 10.12
C GLY A 50 20.17 28.49 8.77
N LYS A 51 20.90 29.45 8.16
CA LYS A 51 20.52 30.02 6.86
C LYS A 51 20.63 28.98 5.76
N LEU A 52 19.54 28.80 4.98
CA LEU A 52 19.51 28.00 3.78
C LEU A 52 19.74 28.85 2.53
N ILE A 53 20.47 28.32 1.57
CA ILE A 53 20.56 28.82 0.22
C ILE A 53 19.99 27.74 -0.69
N ILE A 54 18.94 28.08 -1.44
CA ILE A 54 18.31 27.19 -2.40
C ILE A 54 18.76 27.63 -3.80
N PHE A 55 19.45 26.74 -4.49
CA PHE A 55 20.07 27.08 -5.79
C PHE A 55 19.07 27.12 -6.94
N ASN A 56 17.95 26.38 -6.82
CA ASN A 56 16.84 26.47 -7.76
C ASN A 56 15.52 26.67 -7.01
N ARG A 57 14.52 27.21 -7.69
CA ARG A 57 13.22 27.57 -7.07
C ARG A 57 12.32 26.38 -6.72
N ARG A 58 12.82 25.13 -6.88
CA ARG A 58 12.00 23.93 -6.78
C ARG A 58 11.66 23.50 -5.35
N TRP A 59 12.42 23.89 -4.33
CA TRP A 59 12.15 23.48 -2.96
C TRP A 59 10.75 23.89 -2.46
N GLY A 60 10.41 25.18 -2.59
CA GLY A 60 9.06 25.65 -2.24
C GLY A 60 7.99 25.14 -3.21
N ALA A 61 8.30 25.07 -4.51
CA ALA A 61 7.36 24.59 -5.53
C ALA A 61 6.94 23.12 -5.30
N MET A 62 7.86 22.26 -4.90
CA MET A 62 7.60 20.85 -4.56
C MET A 62 6.58 20.73 -3.40
N LEU A 63 6.50 21.73 -2.51
CA LEU A 63 5.53 21.83 -1.43
C LEU A 63 4.33 22.73 -1.75
N GLY A 64 4.17 23.17 -3.02
CA GLY A 64 3.05 24.00 -3.45
C GLY A 64 3.15 25.48 -3.08
N TYR A 65 4.34 25.97 -2.70
CA TYR A 65 4.57 27.39 -2.36
C TYR A 65 5.13 28.16 -3.55
N GLN A 66 4.67 29.40 -3.69
CA GLN A 66 5.23 30.34 -4.65
C GLN A 66 6.61 30.86 -4.19
N PRO A 67 7.45 31.35 -5.10
CA PRO A 67 8.69 32.02 -4.73
C PRO A 67 8.46 33.12 -3.71
N LYS A 68 9.28 33.17 -2.64
CA LYS A 68 9.22 34.11 -1.51
C LYS A 68 8.12 33.84 -0.45
N GLU A 69 7.24 32.87 -0.64
CA GLU A 69 6.27 32.48 0.42
C GLU A 69 6.94 31.71 1.56
N LEU A 70 8.02 30.97 1.26
CA LEU A 70 8.81 30.26 2.27
C LEU A 70 10.16 30.96 2.51
N SER A 71 10.49 31.18 3.77
CA SER A 71 11.83 31.60 4.18
C SER A 71 12.83 30.47 4.04
N ALA A 72 13.99 30.75 3.46
CA ALA A 72 15.07 29.79 3.33
C ALA A 72 15.85 29.67 4.66
N HIS A 73 15.30 28.94 5.61
CA HIS A 73 15.88 28.70 6.91
C HIS A 73 15.67 27.24 7.35
N PHE A 74 16.62 26.71 8.10
CA PHE A 74 16.59 25.34 8.63
C PHE A 74 15.32 25.07 9.46
N ASP A 75 14.89 26.05 10.28
CA ASP A 75 13.68 25.89 11.08
C ASP A 75 12.42 25.73 10.25
N VAL A 76 12.33 26.46 9.12
CA VAL A 76 11.20 26.33 8.20
C VAL A 76 11.17 24.93 7.58
N TRP A 77 12.32 24.40 7.17
CA TRP A 77 12.41 23.00 6.71
C TRP A 77 11.94 22.03 7.80
N ARG A 78 12.45 22.20 9.05
CA ARG A 78 12.10 21.36 10.19
C ARG A 78 10.60 21.38 10.50
N GLU A 79 9.95 22.54 10.40
CA GLU A 79 8.52 22.70 10.64
C GLU A 79 7.65 21.96 9.63
N HIS A 80 8.10 21.85 8.37
CA HIS A 80 7.40 21.15 7.31
C HIS A 80 7.63 19.62 7.33
N LEU A 81 8.54 19.12 8.17
CA LEU A 81 8.68 17.66 8.37
C LEU A 81 7.40 17.08 8.96
N HIS A 82 6.98 15.94 8.42
CA HIS A 82 5.86 15.19 8.99
C HIS A 82 6.13 14.85 10.47
N PRO A 83 5.18 15.03 11.41
CA PRO A 83 5.41 14.84 12.83
C PRO A 83 6.06 13.50 13.20
N GLU A 84 5.61 12.40 12.59
CA GLU A 84 6.15 11.06 12.83
C GLU A 84 7.59 10.87 12.34
N ASP A 85 8.04 11.62 11.33
CA ASP A 85 9.37 11.48 10.75
C ASP A 85 10.39 12.44 11.39
N ARG A 86 9.91 13.49 12.05
CA ARG A 86 10.72 14.65 12.50
C ARG A 86 11.92 14.24 13.36
N GLU A 87 11.70 13.44 14.39
CA GLU A 87 12.77 13.02 15.30
C GLU A 87 13.85 12.21 14.56
N ARG A 88 13.44 11.21 13.80
CA ARG A 88 14.34 10.35 13.02
C ARG A 88 15.18 11.14 12.01
N VAL A 89 14.54 12.08 11.31
CA VAL A 89 15.21 12.91 10.29
C VAL A 89 16.22 13.83 10.91
N LEU A 90 15.86 14.52 11.98
CA LEU A 90 16.78 15.41 12.71
C LEU A 90 17.94 14.65 13.34
N GLN A 91 17.69 13.47 13.92
CA GLN A 91 18.76 12.64 14.47
C GLN A 91 19.77 12.23 13.38
N ALA A 92 19.30 11.79 12.21
CA ALA A 92 20.17 11.43 11.09
C ALA A 92 21.01 12.62 10.59
N PHE A 93 20.43 13.83 10.56
CA PHE A 93 21.13 15.04 10.18
C PHE A 93 22.22 15.38 11.19
N PHE A 94 21.93 15.38 12.49
CA PHE A 94 22.90 15.68 13.53
C PHE A 94 23.98 14.60 13.69
N ASP A 95 23.66 13.34 13.46
CA ASP A 95 24.66 12.25 13.44
C ASP A 95 25.67 12.45 12.32
N HIS A 96 25.22 12.94 11.15
CA HIS A 96 26.14 13.31 10.07
C HIS A 96 26.98 14.55 10.42
N LEU A 97 26.39 15.60 11.00
CA LEU A 97 27.15 16.79 11.42
C LEU A 97 28.25 16.44 12.40
N SER A 98 27.94 15.56 13.37
CA SER A 98 28.90 15.10 14.39
C SER A 98 29.94 14.11 13.89
N GLY A 99 29.87 13.68 12.61
CA GLY A 99 30.81 12.73 12.01
C GLY A 99 30.55 11.27 12.32
N LYS A 100 29.42 10.91 12.95
CA LYS A 100 29.00 9.53 13.18
C LYS A 100 28.58 8.82 11.87
N SER A 101 28.13 9.58 10.87
CA SER A 101 27.79 9.08 9.56
C SER A 101 28.60 9.81 8.47
N PRO A 102 29.12 9.11 7.46
CA PRO A 102 29.93 9.73 6.38
C PRO A 102 29.09 10.62 5.45
N PHE A 103 27.77 10.41 5.39
CA PHE A 103 26.82 11.22 4.63
C PHE A 103 25.46 11.23 5.32
N TYR A 104 24.67 12.23 5.02
CA TYR A 104 23.27 12.33 5.36
C TYR A 104 22.43 11.79 4.21
N GLN A 105 21.56 10.80 4.48
CA GLN A 105 20.59 10.31 3.50
C GLN A 105 19.35 9.79 4.22
N VAL A 106 18.20 10.38 3.93
CA VAL A 106 16.92 10.02 4.55
C VAL A 106 15.79 10.18 3.54
N MET A 107 14.91 9.19 3.48
CA MET A 107 13.57 9.35 2.91
C MET A 107 12.61 9.78 4.01
N HIS A 108 11.86 10.84 3.79
CA HIS A 108 10.92 11.38 4.77
C HIS A 108 9.74 12.06 4.10
N ARG A 109 8.70 12.29 4.88
CA ARG A 109 7.51 13.01 4.47
C ARG A 109 7.62 14.49 4.86
N MET A 110 7.17 15.36 3.98
CA MET A 110 6.98 16.77 4.24
C MET A 110 5.50 17.14 4.05
N ILE A 111 5.04 18.12 4.81
CA ILE A 111 3.66 18.63 4.71
C ILE A 111 3.66 19.79 3.73
N ALA A 112 2.94 19.64 2.63
CA ALA A 112 2.74 20.65 1.60
C ALA A 112 1.74 21.73 2.05
N LYS A 113 1.67 22.83 1.30
CA LYS A 113 0.78 23.98 1.59
C LYS A 113 -0.70 23.60 1.66
N ASP A 114 -1.12 22.62 0.86
CA ASP A 114 -2.49 22.09 0.82
C ASP A 114 -2.77 21.03 1.90
N GLY A 115 -1.80 20.76 2.78
CA GLY A 115 -1.88 19.75 3.82
C GLY A 115 -1.57 18.33 3.36
N LYS A 116 -1.30 18.11 2.06
CA LYS A 116 -0.90 16.80 1.56
C LYS A 116 0.53 16.46 1.95
N THR A 117 0.82 15.19 1.88
CA THR A 117 2.16 14.65 2.13
C THR A 117 2.95 14.54 0.82
N THR A 118 4.14 15.13 0.81
CA THR A 118 5.15 14.97 -0.26
C THR A 118 6.27 14.08 0.27
N TRP A 119 6.60 13.01 -0.44
CA TRP A 119 7.75 12.17 -0.12
C TRP A 119 9.03 12.75 -0.69
N VAL A 120 10.04 12.90 0.14
CA VAL A 120 11.32 13.51 -0.22
C VAL A 120 12.45 12.54 0.07
N LEU A 121 13.32 12.35 -0.93
CA LEU A 121 14.66 11.78 -0.73
C LEU A 121 15.63 12.93 -0.51
N ASP A 122 16.14 13.07 0.69
CA ASP A 122 17.08 14.09 1.09
C ASP A 122 18.47 13.48 1.28
N ARG A 123 19.45 14.06 0.61
CA ARG A 123 20.85 13.65 0.68
C ARG A 123 21.74 14.86 0.87
N GLY A 124 22.77 14.71 1.71
CA GLY A 124 23.69 15.82 1.94
C GLY A 124 25.03 15.35 2.52
N ARG A 125 25.98 16.28 2.48
CA ARG A 125 27.27 16.10 3.14
C ARG A 125 27.81 17.43 3.66
N VAL A 126 28.61 17.36 4.72
CA VAL A 126 29.42 18.48 5.17
C VAL A 126 30.48 18.77 4.11
N VAL A 127 30.52 19.98 3.58
CA VAL A 127 31.46 20.43 2.55
C VAL A 127 32.53 21.35 3.11
N GLU A 128 32.30 21.88 4.34
CA GLU A 128 33.24 22.79 5.00
C GLU A 128 33.17 22.63 6.51
N ARG A 129 34.34 22.61 7.15
CA ARG A 129 34.51 22.61 8.60
C ARG A 129 35.45 23.73 9.01
N ASP A 130 35.32 24.24 10.24
CA ASP A 130 36.25 25.18 10.81
C ASP A 130 37.58 24.51 11.23
N ALA A 131 38.55 25.29 11.72
CA ALA A 131 39.81 24.82 12.20
C ALA A 131 39.73 23.86 13.40
N GLN A 132 38.60 23.85 14.09
CA GLN A 132 38.26 22.97 15.22
C GLN A 132 37.52 21.71 14.79
N GLY A 133 37.20 21.57 13.50
CA GLY A 133 36.47 20.45 12.95
C GLY A 133 34.94 20.56 13.02
N ASN A 134 34.40 21.69 13.49
CA ASN A 134 32.95 21.88 13.52
C ASN A 134 32.40 22.13 12.12
N PRO A 135 31.21 21.62 11.79
CA PRO A 135 30.61 21.82 10.47
C PRO A 135 30.15 23.27 10.29
N ILE A 136 30.62 23.90 9.22
CA ILE A 136 30.20 25.25 8.82
C ILE A 136 29.14 25.17 7.74
N ARG A 137 29.36 24.32 6.74
CA ARG A 137 28.51 24.26 5.55
C ARG A 137 28.18 22.83 5.16
N VAL A 138 26.89 22.58 4.96
CA VAL A 138 26.35 21.32 4.42
C VAL A 138 25.70 21.62 3.08
N MET A 139 25.93 20.78 2.09
CA MET A 139 25.24 20.84 0.79
C MET A 139 24.53 19.53 0.52
N GLY A 140 23.41 19.62 -0.14
CA GLY A 140 22.62 18.45 -0.46
C GLY A 140 21.58 18.65 -1.55
N THR A 141 20.78 17.62 -1.73
CA THR A 141 19.71 17.56 -2.74
C THR A 141 18.42 17.04 -2.12
N HIS A 142 17.31 17.65 -2.50
CA HIS A 142 15.97 17.10 -2.33
C HIS A 142 15.45 16.62 -3.67
N ILE A 143 14.86 15.42 -3.68
CA ILE A 143 14.15 14.85 -4.82
C ILE A 143 12.74 14.52 -4.34
N ASP A 144 11.72 14.99 -5.05
CA ASP A 144 10.35 14.54 -4.86
C ASP A 144 10.24 13.11 -5.41
N ILE A 145 9.92 12.18 -4.53
CA ILE A 145 9.71 10.75 -4.84
C ILE A 145 8.27 10.32 -4.56
N THR A 146 7.32 11.26 -4.57
CA THR A 146 5.91 10.99 -4.25
C THR A 146 5.30 10.02 -5.25
N HIS A 147 5.54 10.24 -6.55
CA HIS A 147 5.03 9.34 -7.58
C HIS A 147 5.63 7.94 -7.50
N GLU A 148 6.93 7.83 -7.23
CA GLU A 148 7.59 6.53 -7.04
C GLU A 148 6.97 5.77 -5.86
N LYS A 149 6.67 6.46 -4.77
CA LYS A 149 6.01 5.85 -3.60
C LYS A 149 4.56 5.46 -3.87
N GLU A 150 3.84 6.27 -4.61
CA GLU A 150 2.48 5.94 -5.06
C GLU A 150 2.47 4.70 -5.97
N TYR A 151 3.38 4.63 -6.94
CA TYR A 151 3.53 3.45 -7.80
C TYR A 151 3.95 2.21 -7.00
N GLU A 152 4.88 2.33 -6.07
CA GLU A 152 5.28 1.23 -5.19
C GLU A 152 4.09 0.70 -4.38
N GLN A 153 3.26 1.58 -3.85
CA GLN A 153 2.04 1.21 -3.12
C GLN A 153 0.99 0.57 -4.03
N GLN A 154 0.78 1.10 -5.24
CA GLN A 154 -0.13 0.51 -6.22
C GLN A 154 0.33 -0.88 -6.65
N LEU A 155 1.62 -1.06 -6.94
CA LEU A 155 2.19 -2.37 -7.26
C LEU A 155 2.05 -3.36 -6.09
N ALA A 156 2.26 -2.90 -4.86
CA ALA A 156 2.05 -3.73 -3.67
C ALA A 156 0.57 -4.12 -3.50
N GLN A 157 -0.36 -3.22 -3.78
CA GLN A 157 -1.80 -3.52 -3.77
C GLN A 157 -2.17 -4.54 -4.84
N LEU A 158 -1.73 -4.35 -6.08
CA LEU A 158 -1.96 -5.29 -7.19
C LEU A 158 -1.31 -6.66 -6.91
N ALA A 159 -0.17 -6.68 -6.24
CA ALA A 159 0.52 -7.93 -5.88
C ALA A 159 -0.18 -8.71 -4.77
N HIS A 160 -1.05 -8.09 -3.94
CA HIS A 160 -1.61 -8.70 -2.73
C HIS A 160 -3.14 -8.64 -2.62
N ARG A 161 -3.81 -7.87 -3.47
CA ARG A 161 -5.25 -7.68 -3.43
C ARG A 161 -5.91 -8.11 -4.74
N ASP A 162 -7.15 -8.61 -4.64
CA ASP A 162 -8.04 -8.78 -5.78
C ASP A 162 -8.55 -7.40 -6.22
N PRO A 163 -8.40 -7.01 -7.49
CA PRO A 163 -8.70 -5.64 -7.93
C PRO A 163 -10.19 -5.31 -7.89
N LEU A 164 -11.08 -6.30 -7.97
CA LEU A 164 -12.53 -6.08 -7.94
C LEU A 164 -13.04 -5.92 -6.51
N THR A 165 -12.64 -6.80 -5.62
CA THR A 165 -13.23 -6.91 -4.27
C THR A 165 -12.37 -6.27 -3.18
N GLY A 166 -11.08 -5.98 -3.46
CA GLY A 166 -10.11 -5.49 -2.47
C GLY A 166 -9.76 -6.51 -1.39
N LEU A 167 -10.18 -7.77 -1.53
CA LEU A 167 -9.79 -8.87 -0.65
C LEU A 167 -8.34 -9.30 -0.91
N LEU A 168 -7.79 -10.17 -0.06
CA LEU A 168 -6.52 -10.81 -0.34
C LEU A 168 -6.63 -11.66 -1.62
N ASN A 169 -5.63 -11.56 -2.49
CA ASN A 169 -5.53 -12.47 -3.63
C ASN A 169 -4.84 -13.78 -3.25
N ARG A 170 -4.76 -14.73 -4.18
CA ARG A 170 -4.09 -16.02 -3.97
C ARG A 170 -2.66 -15.87 -3.42
N THR A 171 -1.88 -14.96 -3.98
CA THR A 171 -0.49 -14.72 -3.57
C THR A 171 -0.39 -14.24 -2.12
N ALA A 172 -1.27 -13.33 -1.72
CA ALA A 172 -1.32 -12.82 -0.36
C ALA A 172 -1.76 -13.89 0.66
N LEU A 173 -2.75 -14.72 0.30
CA LEU A 173 -3.18 -15.84 1.14
C LEU A 173 -2.04 -16.85 1.35
N GLN A 174 -1.31 -17.21 0.27
CA GLN A 174 -0.15 -18.11 0.36
C GLN A 174 0.96 -17.58 1.26
N ARG A 175 1.22 -16.26 1.24
CA ARG A 175 2.23 -15.62 2.09
C ARG A 175 1.86 -15.61 3.57
N GLN A 176 0.57 -15.50 3.87
CA GLN A 176 0.08 -15.49 5.25
C GLN A 176 -0.12 -16.90 5.82
N PHE A 177 -0.07 -17.93 4.98
CA PHE A 177 -0.18 -19.33 5.36
C PHE A 177 1.22 -19.89 5.69
N PRO A 178 1.42 -20.64 6.78
CA PRO A 178 0.51 -21.20 7.80
C PRO A 178 0.64 -20.61 9.21
N GLN A 179 1.22 -19.41 9.40
CA GLN A 179 1.82 -18.99 10.67
C GLN A 179 0.85 -18.85 11.86
N GLU A 180 -0.44 -18.57 11.62
CA GLU A 180 -1.40 -18.27 12.71
C GLU A 180 -2.78 -18.93 12.51
N TYR A 181 -2.96 -19.76 11.47
CA TYR A 181 -4.26 -20.30 11.11
C TYR A 181 -4.30 -21.82 11.32
N GLN A 182 -5.46 -22.30 11.81
CA GLN A 182 -5.67 -23.71 12.11
C GLN A 182 -6.69 -24.37 11.19
N ALA A 183 -7.51 -23.57 10.48
CA ALA A 183 -8.44 -24.09 9.49
C ALA A 183 -8.52 -23.18 8.25
N ILE A 184 -8.85 -23.80 7.14
CA ILE A 184 -9.10 -23.15 5.85
C ILE A 184 -10.51 -23.49 5.38
N CYS A 185 -11.25 -22.47 4.90
CA CYS A 185 -12.56 -22.63 4.29
C CYS A 185 -12.50 -22.22 2.83
N PHE A 186 -12.90 -23.10 1.94
CA PHE A 186 -13.10 -22.81 0.52
C PHE A 186 -14.58 -22.55 0.27
N ILE A 187 -14.88 -21.49 -0.44
CA ILE A 187 -16.24 -21.00 -0.70
C ILE A 187 -16.42 -20.81 -2.19
N ASP A 188 -17.55 -21.26 -2.69
CA ASP A 188 -17.98 -21.06 -4.07
C ASP A 188 -19.46 -20.63 -4.10
N LEU A 189 -19.76 -19.66 -4.96
CA LEU A 189 -21.13 -19.16 -5.10
C LEU A 189 -21.95 -20.08 -5.99
N ASP A 190 -23.06 -20.53 -5.45
CA ASP A 190 -24.01 -21.32 -6.20
C ASP A 190 -24.79 -20.41 -7.17
N ASP A 191 -24.88 -20.85 -8.42
CA ASP A 191 -25.68 -20.20 -9.47
C ASP A 191 -25.20 -18.81 -9.92
N PHE A 192 -23.97 -18.41 -9.57
CA PHE A 192 -23.37 -17.13 -9.99
C PHE A 192 -23.35 -16.95 -11.51
N LYS A 193 -23.08 -18.03 -12.26
CA LYS A 193 -23.12 -17.97 -13.70
C LYS A 193 -24.47 -17.53 -14.25
N GLN A 194 -25.59 -17.96 -13.63
CA GLN A 194 -26.93 -17.55 -14.05
C GLN A 194 -27.15 -16.05 -13.87
N VAL A 195 -26.57 -15.44 -12.82
CA VAL A 195 -26.61 -13.99 -12.64
C VAL A 195 -25.90 -13.27 -13.78
N ASN A 196 -24.71 -13.74 -14.17
CA ASN A 196 -23.98 -13.17 -15.30
C ASN A 196 -24.75 -13.35 -16.62
N ASP A 197 -25.31 -14.52 -16.85
CA ASP A 197 -26.03 -14.84 -18.09
C ASP A 197 -27.34 -14.02 -18.20
N ASN A 198 -28.03 -13.74 -17.08
CA ASN A 198 -29.31 -13.04 -17.05
C ASN A 198 -29.19 -11.52 -16.92
N LEU A 199 -28.26 -11.02 -16.09
CA LEU A 199 -28.12 -9.59 -15.74
C LEU A 199 -26.84 -8.95 -16.27
N GLY A 200 -25.95 -9.74 -16.88
CA GLY A 200 -24.67 -9.31 -17.46
C GLY A 200 -23.52 -9.27 -16.46
N HIS A 201 -22.29 -9.29 -16.96
CA HIS A 201 -21.06 -9.36 -16.17
C HIS A 201 -20.90 -8.19 -15.18
N ARG A 202 -21.40 -7.01 -15.52
CA ARG A 202 -21.37 -5.86 -14.62
C ARG A 202 -22.20 -6.10 -13.34
N ALA A 203 -23.37 -6.71 -13.49
CA ALA A 203 -24.19 -7.10 -12.34
C ALA A 203 -23.50 -8.18 -11.50
N GLY A 204 -22.80 -9.13 -12.14
CA GLY A 204 -21.98 -10.11 -11.43
C GLY A 204 -20.84 -9.48 -10.64
N ASP A 205 -20.17 -8.48 -11.18
CA ASP A 205 -19.11 -7.74 -10.48
C ASP A 205 -19.68 -6.98 -9.25
N GLU A 206 -20.81 -6.31 -9.41
CA GLU A 206 -21.51 -5.62 -8.31
C GLU A 206 -21.98 -6.59 -7.22
N LEU A 207 -22.48 -7.77 -7.63
CA LEU A 207 -22.82 -8.86 -6.71
C LEU A 207 -21.60 -9.31 -5.89
N LEU A 208 -20.46 -9.55 -6.53
CA LEU A 208 -19.21 -9.97 -5.86
C LEU A 208 -18.74 -8.92 -4.85
N ILE A 209 -18.87 -7.63 -5.18
CA ILE A 209 -18.55 -6.53 -4.26
C ILE A 209 -19.50 -6.52 -3.07
N ALA A 210 -20.81 -6.63 -3.31
CA ALA A 210 -21.84 -6.65 -2.26
C ALA A 210 -21.70 -7.88 -1.35
N LEU A 211 -21.46 -9.05 -1.94
CA LEU A 211 -21.17 -10.28 -1.22
C LEU A 211 -19.92 -10.14 -0.32
N THR A 212 -18.86 -9.54 -0.83
CA THR A 212 -17.64 -9.29 -0.04
C THR A 212 -17.92 -8.48 1.22
N ARG A 213 -18.82 -7.49 1.17
CA ARG A 213 -19.23 -6.72 2.34
C ARG A 213 -19.93 -7.60 3.36
N ARG A 214 -20.92 -8.39 2.92
CA ARG A 214 -21.64 -9.33 3.82
C ARG A 214 -20.72 -10.38 4.44
N LEU A 215 -19.77 -10.92 3.68
CA LEU A 215 -18.76 -11.86 4.22
C LEU A 215 -17.87 -11.20 5.29
N ARG A 216 -17.45 -9.94 5.07
CA ARG A 216 -16.68 -9.20 6.06
C ARG A 216 -17.47 -8.97 7.35
N ASP A 217 -18.75 -8.64 7.24
CA ASP A 217 -19.63 -8.39 8.38
C ASP A 217 -19.87 -9.67 9.21
N CYS A 218 -19.77 -10.85 8.60
CA CYS A 218 -19.84 -12.14 9.28
C CYS A 218 -18.54 -12.54 10.00
N CYS A 219 -17.38 -12.01 9.57
CA CYS A 219 -16.09 -12.47 10.04
C CYS A 219 -15.62 -11.70 11.28
N GLU A 220 -15.21 -12.45 12.31
CA GLU A 220 -14.58 -11.89 13.50
C GLU A 220 -13.13 -11.42 13.21
N GLU A 221 -12.60 -10.62 14.14
CA GLU A 221 -11.21 -10.19 14.09
C GLU A 221 -10.25 -11.40 14.05
N GLY A 222 -9.22 -11.31 13.20
CA GLY A 222 -8.26 -12.40 12.98
C GLY A 222 -8.59 -13.31 11.79
N VAL A 223 -9.85 -13.40 11.33
CA VAL A 223 -10.19 -14.12 10.09
C VAL A 223 -9.66 -13.38 8.87
N LYS A 224 -8.94 -14.08 7.99
CA LYS A 224 -8.52 -13.50 6.69
C LYS A 224 -9.45 -13.97 5.59
N ILE A 225 -9.85 -13.03 4.75
CA ILE A 225 -10.72 -13.28 3.62
C ILE A 225 -9.94 -13.00 2.34
N GLY A 226 -10.00 -13.93 1.40
CA GLY A 226 -9.40 -13.77 0.08
C GLY A 226 -10.31 -14.25 -1.04
N ARG A 227 -10.02 -13.78 -2.25
CA ARG A 227 -10.64 -14.24 -3.49
C ARG A 227 -9.59 -14.84 -4.40
N LEU A 228 -9.84 -16.04 -4.90
CA LEU A 228 -8.90 -16.74 -5.79
C LEU A 228 -9.12 -16.36 -7.25
N GLY A 229 -10.35 -16.01 -7.62
CA GLY A 229 -10.80 -15.64 -8.96
C GLY A 229 -12.27 -16.03 -9.15
N GLY A 230 -12.94 -15.45 -10.15
CA GLY A 230 -14.34 -15.78 -10.42
C GLY A 230 -15.22 -15.63 -9.19
N ASP A 231 -15.89 -16.70 -8.82
CA ASP A 231 -16.81 -16.86 -7.67
C ASP A 231 -16.19 -17.62 -6.48
N GLU A 232 -14.87 -17.81 -6.47
CA GLU A 232 -14.13 -18.58 -5.47
C GLU A 232 -13.53 -17.69 -4.39
N PHE A 233 -13.88 -17.96 -3.12
CA PHE A 233 -13.36 -17.25 -1.94
C PHE A 233 -12.73 -18.21 -0.95
N VAL A 234 -11.85 -17.68 -0.10
CA VAL A 234 -11.17 -18.44 0.95
C VAL A 234 -11.20 -17.67 2.26
N LEU A 235 -11.50 -18.38 3.35
CA LEU A 235 -11.27 -17.89 4.71
C LEU A 235 -10.12 -18.66 5.34
N LEU A 236 -9.21 -17.95 6.02
CA LEU A 236 -8.23 -18.56 6.93
C LEU A 236 -8.69 -18.26 8.36
N LEU A 237 -8.86 -19.31 9.14
CA LEU A 237 -9.44 -19.23 10.49
C LEU A 237 -8.33 -19.43 11.55
N PRO A 238 -8.20 -18.52 12.54
CA PRO A 238 -7.18 -18.64 13.59
C PRO A 238 -7.50 -19.71 14.63
N TRP A 239 -8.62 -20.41 14.50
CA TRP A 239 -9.06 -21.52 15.34
C TRP A 239 -9.25 -22.79 14.52
N SER A 240 -9.38 -23.93 15.21
CA SER A 240 -9.47 -25.25 14.57
C SER A 240 -10.80 -25.48 13.82
N SER A 241 -10.79 -26.44 12.91
CA SER A 241 -11.96 -26.75 12.09
C SER A 241 -13.13 -27.34 12.89
N ASP A 242 -12.87 -27.91 14.05
CA ASP A 242 -13.85 -28.48 14.99
C ASP A 242 -14.31 -27.50 16.09
N ASP A 243 -13.72 -26.30 16.14
CA ASP A 243 -14.18 -25.24 17.04
C ASP A 243 -15.64 -24.86 16.71
N PRO A 244 -16.54 -24.71 17.69
CA PRO A 244 -17.93 -24.31 17.48
C PRO A 244 -18.10 -23.01 16.67
N ARG A 245 -17.13 -22.08 16.78
CA ARG A 245 -17.10 -20.84 15.99
C ARG A 245 -17.06 -21.10 14.48
N THR A 246 -16.40 -22.19 14.06
CA THR A 246 -16.30 -22.56 12.64
C THR A 246 -17.68 -22.84 12.04
N SER A 247 -18.47 -23.69 12.70
CA SER A 247 -19.83 -23.98 12.25
C SER A 247 -20.76 -22.77 12.38
N HIS A 248 -20.58 -21.96 13.42
CA HIS A 248 -21.35 -20.72 13.61
C HIS A 248 -21.08 -19.73 12.47
N LEU A 249 -19.83 -19.45 12.16
CA LEU A 249 -19.40 -18.58 11.06
C LEU A 249 -19.95 -19.08 9.71
N ALA A 250 -19.84 -20.38 9.45
CA ALA A 250 -20.36 -20.95 8.20
C ALA A 250 -21.88 -20.71 8.04
N ARG A 251 -22.66 -20.96 9.10
CA ARG A 251 -24.13 -20.69 9.09
C ARG A 251 -24.42 -19.20 8.91
N GLN A 252 -23.69 -18.32 9.61
CA GLN A 252 -23.86 -16.87 9.44
C GLN A 252 -23.59 -16.43 8.00
N CYS A 253 -22.50 -16.89 7.38
CA CYS A 253 -22.18 -16.58 5.99
C CYS A 253 -23.29 -17.08 5.03
N ILE A 254 -23.74 -18.33 5.18
CA ILE A 254 -24.79 -18.91 4.34
C ILE A 254 -26.08 -18.11 4.48
N ASN A 255 -26.51 -17.80 5.70
CA ASN A 255 -27.73 -17.02 5.94
C ASN A 255 -27.63 -15.60 5.36
N ALA A 256 -26.52 -14.90 5.59
CA ALA A 256 -26.31 -13.56 5.08
C ALA A 256 -26.33 -13.50 3.54
N ILE A 257 -25.79 -14.52 2.87
CA ILE A 257 -25.73 -14.58 1.41
C ILE A 257 -27.04 -15.07 0.79
N SER A 258 -27.86 -15.84 1.53
CA SER A 258 -29.17 -16.29 1.06
C SER A 258 -30.19 -15.15 0.92
N THR A 259 -29.96 -14.01 1.56
CA THR A 259 -30.79 -12.81 1.38
C THR A 259 -30.52 -12.20 -0.01
N PRO A 260 -31.57 -11.89 -0.81
CA PRO A 260 -31.39 -11.30 -2.13
C PRO A 260 -30.50 -10.06 -2.13
N PHE A 261 -29.82 -9.85 -3.23
CA PHE A 261 -28.98 -8.67 -3.49
C PHE A 261 -29.74 -7.73 -4.41
N GLU A 262 -29.95 -6.51 -3.95
CA GLU A 262 -30.48 -5.43 -4.78
C GLU A 262 -29.38 -4.90 -5.69
N LEU A 263 -29.49 -5.13 -6.99
CA LEU A 263 -28.53 -4.69 -8.01
C LEU A 263 -29.21 -3.71 -8.97
N PRO A 264 -28.48 -2.82 -9.63
CA PRO A 264 -29.05 -1.81 -10.53
C PRO A 264 -29.92 -2.37 -11.65
N ASN A 265 -29.64 -3.61 -12.09
CA ASN A 265 -30.36 -4.26 -13.20
C ASN A 265 -31.39 -5.30 -12.73
N GLY A 266 -31.69 -5.36 -11.43
CA GLY A 266 -32.64 -6.30 -10.85
C GLY A 266 -32.03 -7.13 -9.72
N ASP A 267 -32.87 -7.72 -8.90
CA ASP A 267 -32.47 -8.51 -7.75
C ASP A 267 -31.81 -9.83 -8.17
N ALA A 268 -30.76 -10.20 -7.46
CA ALA A 268 -30.07 -11.47 -7.63
C ALA A 268 -30.12 -12.30 -6.34
N SER A 269 -30.36 -13.61 -6.49
CA SER A 269 -30.29 -14.58 -5.40
C SER A 269 -29.25 -15.63 -5.73
N VAL A 270 -28.27 -15.82 -4.86
CA VAL A 270 -27.24 -16.84 -4.97
C VAL A 270 -27.20 -17.69 -3.70
N GLY A 271 -26.58 -18.85 -3.78
CA GLY A 271 -26.26 -19.67 -2.63
C GLY A 271 -24.78 -19.66 -2.32
N LEU A 272 -24.43 -20.32 -1.23
CA LEU A 272 -23.04 -20.48 -0.79
C LEU A 272 -22.76 -21.95 -0.47
N SER A 273 -21.80 -22.52 -1.16
CA SER A 273 -21.25 -23.85 -0.86
C SER A 273 -19.89 -23.72 -0.22
N MET A 274 -19.72 -24.23 1.00
CA MET A 274 -18.51 -24.06 1.79
C MET A 274 -17.90 -25.40 2.17
N GLY A 275 -16.58 -25.55 1.95
CA GLY A 275 -15.83 -26.70 2.43
C GLY A 275 -14.76 -26.26 3.41
N ILE A 276 -14.67 -26.90 4.56
CA ILE A 276 -13.77 -26.52 5.65
C ILE A 276 -12.82 -27.68 5.93
N ALA A 277 -11.53 -27.39 6.06
CA ALA A 277 -10.51 -28.37 6.40
C ALA A 277 -9.55 -27.85 7.46
N ALA A 278 -9.09 -28.74 8.35
CA ALA A 278 -8.02 -28.43 9.27
C ALA A 278 -6.70 -28.22 8.52
N ILE A 279 -5.91 -27.23 8.96
CA ILE A 279 -4.53 -27.03 8.51
C ILE A 279 -3.62 -27.91 9.37
N ARG A 280 -2.79 -28.73 8.74
CA ARG A 280 -1.84 -29.62 9.40
C ARG A 280 -0.44 -29.02 9.38
N PRO A 281 0.44 -29.37 10.31
CA PRO A 281 1.79 -28.78 10.37
C PRO A 281 2.64 -28.95 9.10
N GLN A 282 2.37 -30.01 8.31
CA GLN A 282 3.09 -30.31 7.08
C GLN A 282 2.42 -29.77 5.81
N ASP A 283 1.27 -29.10 5.94
CA ASP A 283 0.56 -28.60 4.76
C ASP A 283 1.21 -27.35 4.21
N ASP A 284 1.27 -27.28 2.90
CA ASP A 284 1.31 -26.01 2.18
C ASP A 284 -0.12 -25.50 1.90
N PHE A 285 -0.22 -24.28 1.46
CA PHE A 285 -1.50 -23.66 1.11
C PHE A 285 -2.30 -24.49 0.10
N SER A 286 -1.64 -25.02 -0.92
CA SER A 286 -2.30 -25.77 -1.98
C SER A 286 -2.88 -27.09 -1.49
N THR A 287 -2.16 -27.78 -0.61
CA THR A 287 -2.60 -29.05 0.00
C THR A 287 -3.80 -28.84 0.93
N ALA A 288 -3.77 -27.82 1.78
CA ALA A 288 -4.88 -27.49 2.67
C ALA A 288 -6.11 -27.04 1.86
N LEU A 289 -5.89 -26.20 0.84
CA LEU A 289 -6.95 -25.71 -0.06
C LEU A 289 -7.64 -26.86 -0.81
N ALA A 290 -6.87 -27.81 -1.34
CA ALA A 290 -7.43 -28.95 -2.05
C ALA A 290 -8.35 -29.83 -1.18
N ARG A 291 -8.06 -29.95 0.14
CA ARG A 291 -8.96 -30.66 1.06
C ARG A 291 -10.24 -29.87 1.33
N ALA A 292 -10.14 -28.56 1.46
CA ALA A 292 -11.31 -27.70 1.62
C ALA A 292 -12.17 -27.71 0.35
N ASP A 293 -11.57 -27.69 -0.85
CA ASP A 293 -12.28 -27.81 -2.11
C ASP A 293 -13.02 -29.15 -2.24
N GLN A 294 -12.37 -30.26 -1.89
CA GLN A 294 -13.05 -31.58 -1.86
C GLN A 294 -14.25 -31.58 -0.90
N ALA A 295 -14.13 -30.91 0.24
CA ALA A 295 -15.24 -30.78 1.20
C ALA A 295 -16.38 -29.92 0.60
N MET A 296 -16.08 -28.82 -0.06
CA MET A 296 -17.05 -27.96 -0.76
C MET A 296 -17.74 -28.72 -1.90
N TYR A 297 -17.01 -29.52 -2.68
CA TYR A 297 -17.59 -30.32 -3.73
C TYR A 297 -18.65 -31.32 -3.24
N ARG A 298 -18.49 -31.86 -2.01
CA ARG A 298 -19.52 -32.68 -1.38
C ARG A 298 -20.80 -31.89 -1.13
N VAL A 299 -20.70 -30.67 -0.66
CA VAL A 299 -21.85 -29.78 -0.49
C VAL A 299 -22.58 -29.56 -1.81
N LYS A 300 -21.85 -29.24 -2.87
CA LYS A 300 -22.45 -29.07 -4.22
C LYS A 300 -23.22 -30.30 -4.70
N ARG A 301 -22.72 -31.51 -4.42
CA ARG A 301 -23.39 -32.78 -4.77
C ARG A 301 -24.58 -33.08 -3.88
N SER A 302 -24.64 -32.55 -2.66
CA SER A 302 -25.73 -32.79 -1.69
C SER A 302 -26.87 -31.78 -1.78
N GLY A 303 -26.87 -30.90 -2.80
CA GLY A 303 -27.95 -29.94 -3.02
C GLY A 303 -27.55 -28.47 -2.88
N LYS A 304 -26.24 -28.18 -2.75
CA LYS A 304 -25.71 -26.81 -2.58
C LYS A 304 -26.16 -26.12 -1.28
N ARG A 305 -25.84 -24.84 -1.10
CA ARG A 305 -26.31 -23.98 0.00
C ARG A 305 -26.06 -24.54 1.38
N GLY A 306 -24.82 -24.95 1.67
CA GLY A 306 -24.44 -25.56 2.93
C GLY A 306 -22.96 -25.55 3.17
N PHE A 307 -22.54 -26.23 4.22
CA PHE A 307 -21.12 -26.42 4.49
C PHE A 307 -20.80 -27.86 4.90
N TYR A 308 -19.55 -28.25 4.71
CA TYR A 308 -19.01 -29.53 5.15
C TYR A 308 -17.63 -29.34 5.77
N VAL A 309 -17.44 -29.89 6.98
CA VAL A 309 -16.14 -29.90 7.67
C VAL A 309 -15.46 -31.24 7.40
N SER A 310 -14.29 -31.19 6.75
CA SER A 310 -13.47 -32.37 6.50
C SER A 310 -12.78 -32.83 7.78
N GLN A 311 -13.07 -34.04 8.23
CA GLN A 311 -12.44 -34.61 9.43
C GLN A 311 -11.01 -35.12 9.15
N PRO A 312 -10.11 -35.07 10.16
CA PRO A 312 -8.74 -35.59 10.05
C PRO A 312 -8.65 -37.09 9.80
N SER A 313 -9.68 -37.86 10.13
CA SER A 313 -9.80 -39.31 9.94
C SER A 313 -11.18 -39.64 9.42
N GLY A 314 -11.24 -40.07 8.20
CA GLY A 314 -12.23 -40.74 7.34
C GLY A 314 -13.64 -41.14 7.81
N GLN A 315 -14.24 -40.56 8.84
CA GLN A 315 -15.62 -40.81 9.22
C GLN A 315 -16.50 -39.58 8.97
N PRO A 316 -17.63 -39.68 8.28
CA PRO A 316 -18.50 -38.55 7.97
C PRO A 316 -19.40 -38.21 9.14
N LEU A 317 -19.34 -36.99 9.66
CA LEU A 317 -20.49 -36.37 10.32
C LEU A 317 -21.26 -35.59 9.25
N LEU A 318 -22.40 -36.15 8.87
CA LEU A 318 -23.41 -35.48 8.08
C LEU A 318 -24.34 -34.73 9.06
N ASP A 319 -24.09 -33.46 9.32
CA ASP A 319 -25.11 -32.58 9.86
C ASP A 319 -25.92 -32.03 8.67
N GLN A 320 -26.88 -32.84 8.25
CA GLN A 320 -27.99 -32.40 7.40
C GLN A 320 -29.08 -31.83 8.32
N GLU A 321 -28.97 -30.59 8.73
CA GLU A 321 -30.16 -29.81 9.03
C GLU A 321 -30.66 -29.22 7.72
N GLN A 322 -31.45 -30.02 7.00
CA GLN A 322 -32.42 -29.50 6.01
C GLN A 322 -33.37 -28.57 6.77
N VAL A 323 -33.31 -27.28 6.47
CA VAL A 323 -34.45 -26.38 6.75
C VAL A 323 -35.59 -26.84 5.88
N ASN A 324 -36.44 -27.69 6.45
CA ASN A 324 -37.70 -28.15 5.85
C ASN A 324 -38.69 -27.01 5.90
N GLU A 325 -38.75 -26.18 4.86
CA GLU A 325 -39.96 -25.41 4.55
C GLU A 325 -41.00 -26.35 3.95
N ARG A 326 -41.70 -27.12 4.79
CA ARG A 326 -43.02 -27.69 4.48
C ARG A 326 -43.88 -27.57 5.74
N GLY A 327 -44.46 -26.42 5.87
CA GLY A 327 -45.48 -26.11 6.85
C GLY A 327 -46.58 -25.26 6.22
N LEU A 328 -47.33 -25.78 5.26
CA LEU A 328 -48.67 -25.26 4.97
C LEU A 328 -49.60 -26.43 4.79
N GLY A 329 -50.51 -26.51 5.73
CA GLY A 329 -51.46 -27.53 5.94
C GLY A 329 -52.40 -27.83 4.77
N HIS A 330 -52.66 -29.10 4.60
CA HIS A 330 -53.92 -29.57 4.07
C HIS A 330 -54.72 -30.16 5.23
N GLN A 331 -55.76 -29.45 5.66
CA GLN A 331 -56.84 -30.07 6.42
C GLN A 331 -57.75 -30.81 5.43
N PRO A 332 -58.13 -32.06 5.70
CA PRO A 332 -59.21 -32.70 4.94
C PRO A 332 -60.54 -32.23 5.46
N ARG A 333 -61.43 -31.78 4.56
CA ARG A 333 -62.84 -31.62 4.80
C ARG A 333 -63.46 -33.00 4.66
N SER A 334 -64.16 -33.40 5.69
CA SER A 334 -65.36 -34.28 5.64
C SER A 334 -66.54 -33.53 6.15
#